data_35f92a7b471bc5c54f0f3999e5b4f96b
#
_entry.id   35f92a7b471bc5c54f0f3999e5b4f96b
#
_cell.length_a   1.000
_cell.length_b   1.000
_cell.length_c   1.000
_cell.angle_alpha   90.00
_cell.angle_beta   90.00
_cell.angle_gamma   90.00
#
_symmetry.space_group_name_H-M   'P 1'
#
loop_
_entity.id
_entity.type
_entity.pdbx_description
1 polymer ?
#
loop_
_entity_poly.entity_id
_entity_poly.type
_entity_poly.pdbx_seq_one_letter_code
_entity_poly.pdbx_strand_id
1 'polypeptide(L)'
;HVTYFFNGGEEEPCQDEDRVIIPSPKEVPTYDHKPEMSAPQVTAVVVEKLKDYDLVILNYANPDMVGHTGVVDAAVQAVETIDDGVRQVVEEALRLGGKLLIPADHGNCEFMTNPDGSPHTAHTTNLVHVVYVGEDAHECSVEDGILADVAPTLLAMLGLEQPVEMTGRNLISRQRRESSSA
;
A
#
# COMPACT_ATOMS: atom_id res chain seq x y z
N HIS A 1 -10.45 -4.29 2.94
CA HIS A 1 -9.47 -5.03 2.11
C HIS A 1 -8.47 -5.78 2.99
N VAL A 2 -7.70 -5.13 3.85
CA VAL A 2 -6.65 -5.78 4.65
C VAL A 2 -7.19 -6.74 5.71
N THR A 3 -8.35 -6.46 6.29
CA THR A 3 -8.95 -7.31 7.33
C THR A 3 -9.63 -8.59 6.80
N TYR A 4 -9.81 -8.71 5.50
CA TYR A 4 -10.44 -9.84 4.86
C TYR A 4 -9.54 -10.48 3.80
N PHE A 5 -9.23 -9.76 2.72
CA PHE A 5 -8.47 -10.34 1.60
C PHE A 5 -7.03 -10.66 1.98
N PHE A 6 -6.34 -9.79 2.68
CA PHE A 6 -4.99 -10.07 3.16
C PHE A 6 -4.96 -11.17 4.22
N ASN A 7 -6.07 -11.36 4.95
CA ASN A 7 -6.24 -12.41 5.96
C ASN A 7 -6.81 -13.72 5.37
N GLY A 8 -6.62 -13.97 4.09
CA GLY A 8 -7.01 -15.22 3.44
C GLY A 8 -8.53 -15.46 3.34
N GLY A 9 -9.34 -14.41 3.52
CA GLY A 9 -10.80 -14.50 3.53
C GLY A 9 -11.40 -14.81 4.90
N GLU A 10 -10.60 -14.86 5.96
CA GLU A 10 -11.05 -15.05 7.33
C GLU A 10 -11.40 -13.72 8.01
N GLU A 11 -12.61 -13.61 8.58
CA GLU A 11 -13.05 -12.39 9.25
C GLU A 11 -12.54 -12.29 10.71
N GLU A 12 -12.29 -13.42 11.36
CA GLU A 12 -11.77 -13.44 12.72
C GLU A 12 -10.30 -13.02 12.75
N PRO A 13 -9.90 -12.14 13.68
CA PRO A 13 -8.50 -11.76 13.84
C PRO A 13 -7.64 -12.97 14.22
N CYS A 14 -6.41 -13.01 13.71
CA CYS A 14 -5.41 -13.97 14.19
C CYS A 14 -5.00 -13.63 15.63
N GLN A 15 -4.34 -14.58 16.29
CA GLN A 15 -3.74 -14.30 17.59
C GLN A 15 -2.73 -13.15 17.46
N ASP A 16 -2.74 -12.22 18.40
CA ASP A 16 -1.87 -11.02 18.45
C ASP A 16 -2.10 -10.05 17.26
N GLU A 17 -3.26 -10.13 16.62
CA GLU A 17 -3.71 -9.19 15.59
C GLU A 17 -4.70 -8.18 16.16
N ASP A 18 -4.35 -6.90 16.09
CA ASP A 18 -5.25 -5.79 16.38
C ASP A 18 -5.75 -5.16 15.07
N ARG A 19 -7.02 -4.78 15.03
CA ARG A 19 -7.66 -4.14 13.88
C ARG A 19 -8.20 -2.77 14.25
N VAL A 20 -7.88 -1.76 13.44
CA VAL A 20 -8.46 -0.43 13.54
C VAL A 20 -9.17 -0.12 12.25
N ILE A 21 -10.49 -0.02 12.30
CA ILE A 21 -11.33 0.30 11.15
C ILE A 21 -11.88 1.71 11.33
N ILE A 22 -11.48 2.60 10.43
CA ILE A 22 -12.00 3.97 10.37
C ILE A 22 -13.02 4.01 9.23
N PRO A 23 -14.31 4.20 9.53
CA PRO A 23 -15.34 4.18 8.51
C PRO A 23 -15.14 5.29 7.47
N SER A 24 -15.43 4.97 6.22
CA SER A 24 -15.52 5.98 5.16
C SER A 24 -16.66 6.96 5.43
N PRO A 25 -16.55 8.22 4.94
CA PRO A 25 -17.61 9.23 5.10
C PRO A 25 -18.94 8.73 4.54
N LYS A 26 -20.02 8.95 5.30
CA LYS A 26 -21.39 8.57 4.89
C LYS A 26 -22.25 9.78 4.52
N GLU A 27 -21.74 10.98 4.72
CA GLU A 27 -22.42 12.26 4.51
C GLU A 27 -22.41 12.74 3.06
N VAL A 28 -21.67 12.06 2.18
CA VAL A 28 -21.57 12.39 0.76
C VAL A 28 -22.18 11.28 -0.11
N PRO A 29 -22.83 11.61 -1.24
CA PRO A 29 -23.43 10.61 -2.13
C PRO A 29 -22.37 9.80 -2.88
N THR A 30 -21.27 10.44 -3.25
CA THR A 30 -20.11 9.85 -3.93
C THR A 30 -18.83 10.52 -3.45
N TYR A 31 -17.68 9.83 -3.53
CA TYR A 31 -16.44 10.29 -2.92
C TYR A 31 -15.68 11.35 -3.72
N ASP A 32 -16.11 11.69 -4.93
CA ASP A 32 -15.65 12.90 -5.64
C ASP A 32 -16.03 14.19 -4.92
N HIS A 33 -17.06 14.17 -4.05
CA HIS A 33 -17.41 15.28 -3.17
C HIS A 33 -16.58 15.37 -1.90
N LYS A 34 -15.78 14.34 -1.59
CA LYS A 34 -14.89 14.28 -0.43
C LYS A 34 -13.69 13.36 -0.72
N PRO A 35 -12.78 13.78 -1.63
CA PRO A 35 -11.68 12.91 -2.09
C PRO A 35 -10.71 12.47 -1.00
N GLU A 36 -10.55 13.28 0.06
CA GLU A 36 -9.73 12.94 1.21
C GLU A 36 -10.29 11.76 2.01
N MET A 37 -11.58 11.48 1.88
CA MET A 37 -12.28 10.40 2.61
C MET A 37 -11.90 10.39 4.10
N SER A 38 -11.40 9.25 4.59
CA SER A 38 -10.90 9.10 5.97
C SER A 38 -9.37 8.93 6.04
N ALA A 39 -8.64 9.21 4.94
CA ALA A 39 -7.19 9.02 4.91
C ALA A 39 -6.44 9.82 5.97
N PRO A 40 -6.78 11.09 6.28
CA PRO A 40 -6.10 11.83 7.34
C PRO A 40 -6.24 11.16 8.71
N GLN A 41 -7.42 10.63 9.04
CA GLN A 41 -7.66 9.93 10.31
C GLN A 41 -6.93 8.59 10.35
N VAL A 42 -6.91 7.85 9.25
CA VAL A 42 -6.15 6.60 9.12
C VAL A 42 -4.66 6.88 9.31
N THR A 43 -4.10 7.88 8.64
CA THR A 43 -2.71 8.30 8.78
C THR A 43 -2.35 8.63 10.23
N ALA A 44 -3.17 9.44 10.90
CA ALA A 44 -2.92 9.84 12.28
C ALA A 44 -2.84 8.62 13.22
N VAL A 45 -3.76 7.66 13.07
CA VAL A 45 -3.77 6.43 13.88
C VAL A 45 -2.56 5.56 13.58
N VAL A 46 -2.18 5.41 12.31
CA VAL A 46 -0.99 4.62 11.94
C VAL A 46 0.27 5.24 12.53
N VAL A 47 0.48 6.54 12.36
CA VAL A 47 1.66 7.26 12.90
C VAL A 47 1.74 7.12 14.42
N GLU A 48 0.62 7.21 15.14
CA GLU A 48 0.58 7.02 16.61
C GLU A 48 0.98 5.61 17.03
N LYS A 49 0.53 4.60 16.27
CA LYS A 49 0.61 3.19 16.66
C LYS A 49 1.81 2.43 16.09
N LEU A 50 2.52 2.95 15.08
CA LEU A 50 3.67 2.27 14.44
C LEU A 50 4.69 1.71 15.44
N LYS A 51 4.94 2.41 16.54
CA LYS A 51 5.91 2.01 17.58
C LYS A 51 5.50 0.79 18.41
N ASP A 52 4.24 0.39 18.36
CA ASP A 52 3.65 -0.63 19.23
C ASP A 52 3.57 -2.01 18.54
N TYR A 53 3.89 -2.10 17.23
CA TYR A 53 3.73 -3.30 16.42
C TYR A 53 4.98 -3.64 15.61
N ASP A 54 5.23 -4.95 15.43
CA ASP A 54 6.29 -5.46 14.55
C ASP A 54 5.91 -5.38 13.07
N LEU A 55 4.62 -5.46 12.75
CA LEU A 55 4.06 -5.35 11.40
C LEU A 55 2.78 -4.52 11.42
N VAL A 56 2.69 -3.55 10.53
CA VAL A 56 1.47 -2.78 10.28
C VAL A 56 1.09 -2.90 8.83
N ILE A 57 -0.17 -3.25 8.56
CA ILE A 57 -0.73 -3.33 7.22
C ILE A 57 -1.81 -2.26 7.10
N LEU A 58 -1.63 -1.36 6.16
CA LEU A 58 -2.44 -0.17 5.94
C LEU A 58 -3.06 -0.21 4.53
N ASN A 59 -4.32 0.18 4.40
CA ASN A 59 -4.96 0.42 3.12
C ASN A 59 -5.53 1.84 3.04
N TYR A 60 -5.19 2.55 1.98
CA TYR A 60 -5.83 3.78 1.55
C TYR A 60 -6.75 3.48 0.36
N ALA A 61 -8.06 3.57 0.58
CA ALA A 61 -9.05 3.26 -0.45
C ALA A 61 -9.33 4.42 -1.42
N ASN A 62 -8.76 5.59 -1.18
CA ASN A 62 -9.11 6.83 -1.87
C ASN A 62 -8.98 6.75 -3.40
N PRO A 63 -7.83 6.34 -4.00
CA PRO A 63 -7.68 6.34 -5.45
C PRO A 63 -8.69 5.42 -6.13
N ASP A 64 -8.97 4.26 -5.55
CA ASP A 64 -9.93 3.32 -6.10
C ASP A 64 -11.35 3.88 -6.01
N MET A 65 -11.78 4.26 -4.82
CA MET A 65 -13.15 4.71 -4.58
C MET A 65 -13.49 6.00 -5.31
N VAL A 66 -12.56 6.94 -5.41
CA VAL A 66 -12.74 8.19 -6.16
C VAL A 66 -12.59 7.93 -7.66
N GLY A 67 -11.67 7.08 -8.08
CA GLY A 67 -11.49 6.67 -9.48
C GLY A 67 -12.76 6.12 -10.12
N HIS A 68 -13.54 5.35 -9.36
CA HIS A 68 -14.84 4.83 -9.80
C HIS A 68 -15.87 5.91 -10.12
N THR A 69 -15.69 7.15 -9.68
CA THR A 69 -16.60 8.27 -10.01
C THR A 69 -16.35 8.84 -11.41
N GLY A 70 -15.17 8.61 -11.98
CA GLY A 70 -14.77 9.17 -13.28
C GLY A 70 -14.42 10.65 -13.24
N VAL A 71 -14.36 11.28 -12.06
CA VAL A 71 -14.04 12.71 -11.88
C VAL A 71 -12.53 12.87 -11.67
N VAL A 72 -11.80 13.23 -12.74
CA VAL A 72 -10.33 13.29 -12.74
C VAL A 72 -9.79 14.24 -11.68
N ASP A 73 -10.33 15.46 -11.56
CA ASP A 73 -9.85 16.45 -10.59
C ASP A 73 -10.00 15.95 -9.14
N ALA A 74 -11.06 15.20 -8.85
CA ALA A 74 -11.25 14.58 -7.55
C ALA A 74 -10.25 13.44 -7.31
N ALA A 75 -9.95 12.64 -8.33
CA ALA A 75 -8.93 11.59 -8.24
C ALA A 75 -7.53 12.18 -7.99
N VAL A 76 -7.19 13.31 -8.62
CA VAL A 76 -5.93 14.03 -8.33
C VAL A 76 -5.87 14.43 -6.86
N GLN A 77 -6.92 15.04 -6.32
CA GLN A 77 -6.99 15.42 -4.90
C GLN A 77 -6.90 14.19 -3.96
N ALA A 78 -7.51 13.07 -4.35
CA ALA A 78 -7.42 11.82 -3.59
C ALA A 78 -5.97 11.32 -3.53
N VAL A 79 -5.25 11.33 -4.67
CA VAL A 79 -3.84 10.91 -4.75
C VAL A 79 -2.95 11.86 -3.97
N GLU A 80 -3.12 13.18 -4.08
CA GLU A 80 -2.36 14.17 -3.29
C GLU A 80 -2.58 13.98 -1.78
N THR A 81 -3.80 13.64 -1.36
CA THR A 81 -4.10 13.37 0.04
C THR A 81 -3.37 12.15 0.57
N ILE A 82 -3.36 11.06 -0.20
CA ILE A 82 -2.65 9.85 0.25
C ILE A 82 -1.13 10.00 0.13
N ASP A 83 -0.63 10.79 -0.81
CA ASP A 83 0.81 11.10 -0.91
C ASP A 83 1.30 11.78 0.36
N ASP A 84 0.57 12.79 0.87
CA ASP A 84 0.87 13.42 2.16
C ASP A 84 0.76 12.42 3.34
N GLY A 85 -0.25 11.54 3.34
CA GLY A 85 -0.38 10.49 4.33
C GLY A 85 0.78 9.50 4.31
N VAL A 86 1.15 9.02 3.12
CA VAL A 86 2.30 8.11 2.92
C VAL A 86 3.58 8.78 3.39
N ARG A 87 3.82 10.06 3.06
CA ARG A 87 4.98 10.81 3.54
C ARG A 87 5.07 10.78 5.06
N GLN A 88 3.98 11.08 5.78
CA GLN A 88 3.96 11.07 7.25
C GLN A 88 4.26 9.68 7.83
N VAL A 89 3.68 8.62 7.25
CA VAL A 89 3.94 7.22 7.67
C VAL A 89 5.38 6.83 7.41
N VAL A 90 5.95 7.20 6.26
CA VAL A 90 7.36 6.95 5.90
C VAL A 90 8.30 7.65 6.87
N GLU A 91 8.08 8.95 7.14
CA GLU A 91 8.91 9.73 8.06
C GLU A 91 8.94 9.09 9.46
N GLU A 92 7.78 8.69 9.99
CA GLU A 92 7.70 8.07 11.30
C GLU A 92 8.29 6.66 11.32
N ALA A 93 8.02 5.83 10.30
CA ALA A 93 8.59 4.50 10.21
C ALA A 93 10.12 4.54 10.15
N LEU A 94 10.71 5.41 9.34
CA LEU A 94 12.17 5.60 9.26
C LEU A 94 12.75 6.11 10.60
N ARG A 95 12.06 7.03 11.27
CA ARG A 95 12.46 7.51 12.60
C ARG A 95 12.53 6.38 13.63
N LEU A 96 11.68 5.37 13.50
CA LEU A 96 11.65 4.17 14.35
C LEU A 96 12.60 3.06 13.88
N GLY A 97 13.36 3.26 12.79
CA GLY A 97 14.22 2.24 12.18
C GLY A 97 13.44 1.17 11.39
N GLY A 98 12.19 1.46 11.06
CA GLY A 98 11.32 0.58 10.30
C GLY A 98 11.62 0.57 8.80
N LYS A 99 10.95 -0.34 8.09
CA LYS A 99 11.00 -0.51 6.64
C LYS A 99 9.58 -0.58 6.10
N LEU A 100 9.39 -0.13 4.86
CA LEU A 100 8.06 -0.15 4.24
C LEU A 100 8.13 -0.81 2.86
N LEU A 101 7.07 -1.53 2.54
CA LEU A 101 6.73 -1.95 1.19
C LEU A 101 5.41 -1.29 0.82
N ILE A 102 5.41 -0.50 -0.24
CA ILE A 102 4.26 0.32 -0.66
C ILE A 102 3.81 -0.16 -2.05
N PRO A 103 2.93 -1.14 -2.15
CA PRO A 103 2.33 -1.59 -3.40
C PRO A 103 1.00 -0.88 -3.67
N ALA A 104 0.49 -1.03 -4.90
CA ALA A 104 -0.94 -0.99 -5.17
C ALA A 104 -1.43 -2.41 -5.48
N ASP A 105 -2.69 -2.69 -5.20
CA ASP A 105 -3.30 -4.02 -5.43
C ASP A 105 -3.87 -4.17 -6.85
N HIS A 106 -4.24 -3.07 -7.49
CA HIS A 106 -4.68 -2.99 -8.89
C HIS A 106 -4.61 -1.56 -9.43
N GLY A 107 -4.77 -1.40 -10.74
CA GLY A 107 -4.90 -0.11 -11.39
C GLY A 107 -6.33 0.41 -11.41
N ASN A 108 -6.49 1.73 -11.40
CA ASN A 108 -7.75 2.45 -11.54
C ASN A 108 -7.49 3.89 -12.02
N CYS A 109 -6.97 4.76 -11.13
CA CYS A 109 -6.79 6.19 -11.39
C CYS A 109 -5.76 6.53 -12.48
N GLU A 110 -4.87 5.63 -12.86
CA GLU A 110 -3.90 5.85 -13.92
C GLU A 110 -4.56 5.88 -15.32
N PHE A 111 -5.82 5.43 -15.43
CA PHE A 111 -6.56 5.40 -16.69
C PHE A 111 -8.04 5.76 -16.45
N MET A 112 -8.37 7.05 -16.45
CA MET A 112 -9.71 7.55 -16.13
C MET A 112 -10.49 8.07 -17.35
N THR A 113 -9.89 8.06 -18.53
CA THR A 113 -10.54 8.57 -19.76
C THR A 113 -10.34 7.61 -20.91
N ASN A 114 -11.41 7.16 -21.51
CA ASN A 114 -11.37 6.32 -22.71
C ASN A 114 -10.90 7.12 -23.95
N PRO A 115 -10.43 6.46 -25.03
CA PRO A 115 -9.99 7.15 -26.24
C PRO A 115 -11.08 8.02 -26.94
N ASP A 116 -12.34 7.74 -26.67
CA ASP A 116 -13.49 8.53 -27.16
C ASP A 116 -13.83 9.73 -26.27
N GLY A 117 -13.05 9.95 -25.18
CA GLY A 117 -13.27 11.03 -24.22
C GLY A 117 -14.30 10.72 -23.12
N SER A 118 -14.92 9.55 -23.13
CA SER A 118 -15.83 9.14 -22.06
C SER A 118 -15.07 8.76 -20.78
N PRO A 119 -15.68 8.89 -19.57
CA PRO A 119 -15.05 8.44 -18.34
C PRO A 119 -14.81 6.93 -18.34
N HIS A 120 -13.63 6.52 -17.87
CA HIS A 120 -13.34 5.14 -17.50
C HIS A 120 -13.42 5.02 -15.98
N THR A 121 -14.24 4.12 -15.47
CA THR A 121 -14.58 4.00 -14.05
C THR A 121 -14.37 2.58 -13.50
N ALA A 122 -13.63 1.75 -14.21
CA ALA A 122 -13.37 0.37 -13.84
C ALA A 122 -11.89 0.16 -13.48
N HIS A 123 -11.59 -0.94 -12.78
CA HIS A 123 -10.21 -1.35 -12.59
C HIS A 123 -9.54 -1.64 -13.93
N THR A 124 -8.23 -1.43 -13.98
CA THR A 124 -7.39 -1.80 -15.11
C THR A 124 -6.52 -3.01 -14.78
N THR A 125 -5.98 -3.64 -15.80
CA THR A 125 -4.95 -4.68 -15.70
C THR A 125 -3.54 -4.12 -15.92
N ASN A 126 -3.38 -2.80 -15.86
CA ASN A 126 -2.09 -2.16 -15.98
C ASN A 126 -1.17 -2.56 -14.82
N LEU A 127 0.14 -2.56 -15.08
CA LEU A 127 1.10 -2.77 -14.01
C LEU A 127 1.04 -1.63 -13.00
N VAL A 128 1.10 -1.99 -11.74
CA VAL A 128 1.12 -1.05 -10.61
C VAL A 128 2.52 -1.00 -10.00
N HIS A 129 2.81 0.11 -9.32
CA HIS A 129 4.11 0.29 -8.70
C HIS A 129 4.21 -0.48 -7.37
N VAL A 130 5.44 -0.90 -7.05
CA VAL A 130 5.84 -1.33 -5.72
C VAL A 130 7.10 -0.56 -5.32
N VAL A 131 7.09 0.05 -4.15
CA VAL A 131 8.20 0.85 -3.63
C VAL A 131 8.69 0.26 -2.33
N TYR A 132 10.00 0.06 -2.21
CA TYR A 132 10.67 -0.30 -0.97
C TYR A 132 11.31 0.94 -0.36
N VAL A 133 11.07 1.14 0.94
CA VAL A 133 11.66 2.22 1.73
C VAL A 133 12.35 1.64 2.96
N GLY A 134 13.59 2.03 3.19
CA GLY A 134 14.40 1.62 4.34
C GLY A 134 15.77 2.30 4.29
N GLU A 135 16.50 2.29 5.38
CA GLU A 135 17.86 2.86 5.43
C GLU A 135 18.81 2.17 4.44
N ASP A 136 18.57 0.88 4.16
CA ASP A 136 19.33 0.05 3.23
C ASP A 136 18.77 0.05 1.80
N ALA A 137 17.78 0.89 1.48
CA ALA A 137 17.15 0.90 0.16
C ALA A 137 18.15 1.15 -0.99
N HIS A 138 19.21 1.93 -0.73
CA HIS A 138 20.27 2.20 -1.70
C HIS A 138 21.18 0.97 -2.00
N GLU A 139 21.11 -0.08 -1.18
CA GLU A 139 21.81 -1.35 -1.36
C GLU A 139 20.89 -2.44 -1.94
N CYS A 140 19.63 -2.12 -2.16
CA CYS A 140 18.60 -3.08 -2.57
C CYS A 140 18.12 -2.80 -4.00
N SER A 141 17.61 -3.83 -4.65
CA SER A 141 16.77 -3.73 -5.84
C SER A 141 15.44 -4.43 -5.59
N VAL A 142 14.38 -3.89 -6.17
CA VAL A 142 13.04 -4.51 -6.14
C VAL A 142 12.76 -5.06 -7.52
N GLU A 143 12.42 -6.34 -7.59
CA GLU A 143 12.08 -7.04 -8.82
C GLU A 143 10.58 -6.92 -9.12
N ASP A 144 10.22 -6.99 -10.41
CA ASP A 144 8.84 -7.14 -10.81
C ASP A 144 8.25 -8.45 -10.28
N GLY A 145 6.97 -8.43 -9.92
CA GLY A 145 6.32 -9.59 -9.35
C GLY A 145 4.79 -9.54 -9.43
N ILE A 146 4.16 -10.30 -8.57
CA ILE A 146 2.71 -10.39 -8.45
C ILE A 146 2.27 -10.18 -7.00
N LEU A 147 0.98 -9.98 -6.75
CA LEU A 147 0.47 -9.75 -5.38
C LEU A 147 0.80 -10.91 -4.41
N ALA A 148 0.91 -12.15 -4.91
CA ALA A 148 1.32 -13.28 -4.09
C ALA A 148 2.75 -13.17 -3.52
N ASP A 149 3.57 -12.27 -4.05
CA ASP A 149 4.95 -12.04 -3.60
C ASP A 149 5.04 -11.05 -2.43
N VAL A 150 3.95 -10.32 -2.13
CA VAL A 150 3.94 -9.30 -1.06
C VAL A 150 4.20 -9.93 0.31
N ALA A 151 3.45 -10.95 0.69
CA ALA A 151 3.61 -11.61 1.98
C ALA A 151 4.99 -12.29 2.15
N PRO A 152 5.52 -13.06 1.19
CA PRO A 152 6.90 -13.55 1.23
C PRO A 152 7.95 -12.45 1.38
N THR A 153 7.74 -11.31 0.72
CA THR A 153 8.64 -10.15 0.84
C THR A 153 8.61 -9.57 2.25
N LEU A 154 7.41 -9.42 2.86
CA LEU A 154 7.27 -8.95 4.24
C LEU A 154 7.93 -9.92 5.24
N LEU A 155 7.76 -11.25 5.07
CA LEU A 155 8.43 -12.23 5.91
C LEU A 155 9.96 -12.10 5.82
N ALA A 156 10.50 -11.93 4.61
CA ALA A 156 11.94 -11.70 4.41
C ALA A 156 12.42 -10.40 5.08
N MET A 157 11.62 -9.32 5.02
CA MET A 157 11.93 -8.05 5.71
C MET A 157 11.95 -8.21 7.24
N LEU A 158 11.09 -9.08 7.79
CA LEU A 158 11.04 -9.43 9.21
C LEU A 158 12.09 -10.46 9.63
N GLY A 159 12.81 -11.06 8.69
CA GLY A 159 13.78 -12.13 8.96
C GLY A 159 13.13 -13.47 9.33
N LEU A 160 11.90 -13.68 8.90
CA LEU A 160 11.13 -14.91 9.13
C LEU A 160 11.22 -15.84 7.93
N GLU A 161 11.14 -17.16 8.20
CA GLU A 161 11.11 -18.17 7.15
C GLU A 161 9.75 -18.19 6.43
N GLN A 162 9.79 -18.33 5.12
CA GLN A 162 8.59 -18.46 4.30
C GLN A 162 8.01 -19.87 4.45
N PRO A 163 6.71 -20.01 4.80
CA PRO A 163 6.02 -21.30 4.79
C PRO A 163 6.00 -21.93 3.40
N VAL A 164 6.06 -23.27 3.34
CA VAL A 164 6.09 -24.02 2.07
C VAL A 164 4.82 -23.88 1.24
N GLU A 165 3.72 -23.52 1.89
CA GLU A 165 2.43 -23.25 1.25
C GLU A 165 2.40 -21.93 0.49
N MET A 166 3.27 -20.98 0.84
CA MET A 166 3.41 -19.72 0.11
C MET A 166 4.18 -19.95 -1.18
N THR A 167 3.54 -19.77 -2.32
CA THR A 167 4.12 -19.98 -3.66
C THR A 167 4.81 -18.77 -4.25
N GLY A 168 4.60 -17.58 -3.67
CA GLY A 168 5.27 -16.34 -4.06
C GLY A 168 6.73 -16.31 -3.63
N ARG A 169 7.45 -15.24 -3.99
CA ARG A 169 8.88 -15.06 -3.69
C ARG A 169 9.16 -13.68 -3.09
N ASN A 170 10.27 -13.56 -2.40
CA ASN A 170 10.77 -12.26 -1.99
C ASN A 170 11.20 -11.43 -3.22
N LEU A 171 10.68 -10.19 -3.33
CA LEU A 171 10.99 -9.25 -4.41
C LEU A 171 12.22 -8.38 -4.13
N ILE A 172 12.72 -8.34 -2.89
CA ILE A 172 13.84 -7.49 -2.51
C ILE A 172 15.12 -8.32 -2.51
N SER A 173 16.09 -7.91 -3.29
CA SER A 173 17.43 -8.50 -3.31
C SER A 173 18.49 -7.44 -2.98
N ARG A 174 19.54 -7.83 -2.21
CA ARG A 174 20.69 -6.95 -1.97
C ARG A 174 21.62 -6.98 -3.17
N GLN A 175 22.01 -5.81 -3.64
CA GLN A 175 23.03 -5.68 -4.66
C GLN A 175 24.37 -6.16 -4.08
N ARG A 176 25.00 -7.13 -4.74
CA ARG A 176 26.37 -7.51 -4.39
C ARG A 176 27.27 -6.31 -4.68
N ARG A 177 27.91 -5.76 -3.64
CA ARG A 177 29.06 -4.85 -3.88
C ARG A 177 30.09 -5.66 -4.66
N GLU A 178 30.30 -5.32 -5.92
CA GLU A 178 31.50 -5.78 -6.61
C GLU A 178 32.69 -5.27 -5.81
N SER A 179 33.41 -6.18 -5.16
CA SER A 179 34.68 -5.84 -4.55
C SER A 179 35.59 -5.37 -5.68
N SER A 180 35.75 -4.05 -5.81
CA SER A 180 36.79 -3.50 -6.65
C SER A 180 38.14 -3.93 -6.06
N SER A 181 38.62 -5.06 -6.56
CA SER A 181 40.02 -5.46 -6.38
C SER A 181 40.87 -4.49 -7.20
N ALA A 182 41.45 -3.54 -6.51
CA ALA A 182 42.58 -2.75 -7.02
C ALA A 182 43.85 -3.58 -7.00
#